data_1e27b5de96c38641e47a6153bd404d8b
#
_entry.id   1e27b5de96c38641e47a6153bd404d8b
#
_cell.length_a   1.000
_cell.length_b   1.000
_cell.length_c   1.000
_cell.angle_alpha   90.00
_cell.angle_beta   90.00
_cell.angle_gamma   90.00
#
_symmetry.space_group_name_H-M   'P 1'
#
loop_
_entity.id
_entity.type
_entity.pdbx_description
1 polymer ?
#
loop_
_entity_poly.entity_id
_entity_poly.type
_entity_poly.pdbx_seq_one_letter_code
_entity_poly.pdbx_strand_id
1 'polypeptide(L)'
;MKNYHRSQELAPRDIVSRAIWKEMQRTKARHVYLDVTHLGATFLKERFPTIYSTCLRYDIDITEEWIPVSPSAHYFMGGVKTDLNGASNLPGLFAAGEVACSGVHGANRLASNSLLEGLVFGYRAAQAASMLLTTGSFPNLLEENFPRKPHGRRMPTQDVEKIRNSLRRLMWSKVGLVRTGDSLQKAVDQIQQWSQKLSAAPFNRPGLETRNMVQVGQCIAQAALWRANSVGAHYRDDFPFYKGLKWKIHSRCQQEVPAKFAAGITKNTRKTARS
;
A
#
# COMPACT_ATOMS: atom_id res chain seq x y z
N MET A 1 16.30 -14.93 -13.19
CA MET A 1 14.91 -14.80 -13.72
C MET A 1 14.54 -15.77 -14.85
N LYS A 2 15.49 -16.38 -15.55
CA LYS A 2 15.25 -17.31 -16.70
C LYS A 2 14.20 -18.37 -16.42
N ASN A 3 14.18 -18.97 -15.23
CA ASN A 3 13.25 -20.03 -14.83
C ASN A 3 11.84 -19.54 -14.44
N TYR A 4 11.60 -18.24 -14.40
CA TYR A 4 10.36 -17.63 -13.90
C TYR A 4 9.55 -16.92 -14.96
N HIS A 5 10.20 -16.26 -15.92
CA HIS A 5 9.51 -15.51 -16.95
C HIS A 5 10.39 -15.35 -18.22
N ARG A 6 9.73 -15.41 -19.41
CA ARG A 6 10.44 -15.27 -20.70
C ARG A 6 11.19 -13.93 -20.87
N SER A 7 10.64 -12.85 -20.30
CA SER A 7 11.27 -11.52 -20.32
C SER A 7 12.27 -11.32 -19.17
N GLN A 8 12.58 -12.36 -18.42
CA GLN A 8 13.58 -12.39 -17.36
C GLN A 8 13.41 -11.21 -16.38
N GLU A 9 14.47 -10.40 -16.21
CA GLU A 9 14.51 -9.23 -15.32
C GLU A 9 13.62 -8.06 -15.79
N LEU A 10 13.21 -8.07 -17.06
CA LEU A 10 12.30 -7.10 -17.66
C LEU A 10 10.82 -7.47 -17.50
N ALA A 11 10.52 -8.57 -16.82
CA ALA A 11 9.14 -8.93 -16.49
C ALA A 11 8.47 -7.87 -15.62
N PRO A 12 7.11 -7.81 -15.57
CA PRO A 12 6.39 -6.93 -14.65
C PRO A 12 6.88 -7.09 -13.21
N ARG A 13 6.96 -5.98 -12.48
CA ARG A 13 7.59 -5.95 -11.14
C ARG A 13 6.94 -6.88 -10.12
N ASP A 14 5.64 -7.10 -10.21
CA ASP A 14 4.93 -8.08 -9.38
C ASP A 14 5.42 -9.52 -9.62
N ILE A 15 5.71 -9.89 -10.88
CA ILE A 15 6.26 -11.20 -11.24
C ILE A 15 7.70 -11.32 -10.72
N VAL A 16 8.54 -10.30 -10.96
CA VAL A 16 9.94 -10.30 -10.48
C VAL A 16 9.99 -10.41 -8.96
N SER A 17 9.16 -9.64 -8.24
CA SER A 17 9.13 -9.67 -6.78
C SER A 17 8.69 -11.03 -6.23
N ARG A 18 7.68 -11.68 -6.85
CA ARG A 18 7.28 -13.05 -6.47
C ARG A 18 8.35 -14.09 -6.78
N ALA A 19 9.08 -13.93 -7.89
CA ALA A 19 10.19 -14.80 -8.23
C ALA A 19 11.33 -14.69 -7.21
N ILE A 20 11.73 -13.48 -6.86
CA ILE A 20 12.73 -13.21 -5.81
C ILE A 20 12.27 -13.83 -4.48
N TRP A 21 11.02 -13.60 -4.10
CA TRP A 21 10.47 -14.19 -2.87
C TRP A 21 10.53 -15.72 -2.88
N LYS A 22 10.16 -16.37 -3.99
CA LYS A 22 10.27 -17.83 -4.13
C LYS A 22 11.71 -18.33 -3.99
N GLU A 23 12.69 -17.64 -4.59
CA GLU A 23 14.11 -17.99 -4.44
C GLU A 23 14.57 -17.82 -2.99
N MET A 24 14.19 -16.73 -2.33
CA MET A 24 14.49 -16.53 -0.91
C MET A 24 13.92 -17.66 -0.04
N GLN A 25 12.70 -18.12 -0.32
CA GLN A 25 12.12 -19.27 0.41
C GLN A 25 12.86 -20.57 0.11
N ARG A 26 13.19 -20.85 -1.16
CA ARG A 26 13.90 -22.06 -1.60
C ARG A 26 15.30 -22.15 -0.98
N THR A 27 16.01 -21.03 -0.95
CA THR A 27 17.39 -20.96 -0.44
C THR A 27 17.47 -20.66 1.06
N LYS A 28 16.35 -20.33 1.72
CA LYS A 28 16.27 -19.83 3.10
C LYS A 28 17.13 -18.57 3.33
N ALA A 29 17.41 -17.83 2.26
CA ALA A 29 18.16 -16.58 2.30
C ALA A 29 17.26 -15.38 2.58
N ARG A 30 17.84 -14.29 3.10
CA ARG A 30 17.14 -13.03 3.35
C ARG A 30 17.10 -12.10 2.14
N HIS A 31 17.89 -12.39 1.11
CA HIS A 31 18.04 -11.61 -0.11
C HIS A 31 18.47 -12.53 -1.25
N VAL A 32 18.41 -12.01 -2.47
CA VAL A 32 19.09 -12.52 -3.66
C VAL A 32 20.10 -11.50 -4.12
N TYR A 33 20.89 -11.80 -5.14
CA TYR A 33 21.89 -10.87 -5.65
C TYR A 33 21.49 -10.33 -7.03
N LEU A 34 21.74 -9.03 -7.23
CA LEU A 34 21.72 -8.39 -8.53
C LEU A 34 23.16 -8.22 -9.00
N ASP A 35 23.49 -8.89 -10.09
CA ASP A 35 24.78 -8.78 -10.74
C ASP A 35 24.72 -7.73 -11.86
N VAL A 36 25.48 -6.67 -11.71
CA VAL A 36 25.64 -5.58 -12.70
C VAL A 36 27.11 -5.41 -13.12
N THR A 37 28.01 -6.25 -12.61
CA THR A 37 29.47 -6.12 -12.84
C THR A 37 29.84 -6.18 -14.32
N HIS A 38 29.05 -6.89 -15.12
CA HIS A 38 29.24 -7.02 -16.57
C HIS A 38 29.01 -5.71 -17.36
N LEU A 39 28.43 -4.66 -16.74
CA LEU A 39 28.12 -3.38 -17.42
C LEU A 39 29.33 -2.43 -17.48
N GLY A 40 30.41 -2.73 -16.76
CA GLY A 40 31.63 -1.91 -16.71
C GLY A 40 31.55 -0.72 -15.76
N ALA A 41 32.67 -0.41 -15.12
CA ALA A 41 32.76 0.56 -14.02
C ALA A 41 32.37 1.99 -14.43
N THR A 42 32.87 2.46 -15.59
CA THR A 42 32.56 3.81 -16.09
C THR A 42 31.07 4.00 -16.31
N PHE A 43 30.43 3.06 -17.02
CA PHE A 43 28.99 3.10 -17.26
C PHE A 43 28.18 3.12 -15.95
N LEU A 44 28.52 2.28 -14.98
CA LEU A 44 27.81 2.22 -13.71
C LEU A 44 27.92 3.51 -12.92
N LYS A 45 29.12 4.12 -12.86
CA LYS A 45 29.36 5.38 -12.15
C LYS A 45 28.64 6.57 -12.80
N GLU A 46 28.64 6.64 -14.12
CA GLU A 46 27.97 7.73 -14.86
C GLU A 46 26.46 7.57 -14.91
N ARG A 47 25.97 6.35 -15.15
CA ARG A 47 24.53 6.11 -15.35
C ARG A 47 23.75 5.98 -14.06
N PHE A 48 24.38 5.49 -12.99
CA PHE A 48 23.76 5.22 -11.71
C PHE A 48 24.56 5.82 -10.53
N PRO A 49 24.91 7.12 -10.55
CA PRO A 49 25.82 7.72 -9.57
C PRO A 49 25.28 7.61 -8.11
N THR A 50 23.97 7.80 -7.92
CA THR A 50 23.33 7.72 -6.61
C THR A 50 23.34 6.28 -6.06
N ILE A 51 23.08 5.28 -6.93
CA ILE A 51 23.11 3.88 -6.52
C ILE A 51 24.54 3.48 -6.18
N TYR A 52 25.51 3.85 -7.03
CA TYR A 52 26.92 3.59 -6.79
C TYR A 52 27.38 4.16 -5.45
N SER A 53 27.18 5.46 -5.23
CA SER A 53 27.58 6.12 -3.98
C SER A 53 26.84 5.60 -2.76
N THR A 54 25.59 5.16 -2.92
CA THR A 54 24.83 4.56 -1.80
C THR A 54 25.38 3.19 -1.45
N CYS A 55 25.66 2.34 -2.43
CA CYS A 55 26.21 1.01 -2.18
C CYS A 55 27.61 1.10 -1.52
N LEU A 56 28.44 2.04 -1.96
CA LEU A 56 29.75 2.27 -1.33
C LEU A 56 29.67 2.66 0.15
N ARG A 57 28.60 3.34 0.61
CA ARG A 57 28.39 3.64 2.04
C ARG A 57 28.12 2.39 2.88
N TYR A 58 27.81 1.28 2.24
CA TYR A 58 27.61 -0.02 2.85
C TYR A 58 28.72 -1.01 2.48
N ASP A 59 29.88 -0.49 2.07
CA ASP A 59 31.07 -1.25 1.68
C ASP A 59 30.82 -2.22 0.52
N ILE A 60 29.94 -1.85 -0.43
CA ILE A 60 29.62 -2.63 -1.61
C ILE A 60 30.03 -1.83 -2.86
N ASP A 61 31.10 -2.26 -3.55
CA ASP A 61 31.45 -1.71 -4.85
C ASP A 61 30.73 -2.49 -5.96
N ILE A 62 29.66 -1.89 -6.52
CA ILE A 62 28.84 -2.52 -7.55
C ILE A 62 29.55 -2.75 -8.87
N THR A 63 30.76 -2.22 -9.03
CA THR A 63 31.60 -2.49 -10.22
C THR A 63 32.33 -3.83 -10.13
N GLU A 64 32.45 -4.40 -8.91
CA GLU A 64 33.18 -5.64 -8.62
C GLU A 64 32.32 -6.64 -7.86
N GLU A 65 31.31 -6.18 -7.11
CA GLU A 65 30.51 -6.99 -6.19
C GLU A 65 29.03 -7.00 -6.57
N TRP A 66 28.35 -8.06 -6.19
CA TRP A 66 26.92 -8.22 -6.39
C TRP A 66 26.12 -7.49 -5.32
N ILE A 67 25.05 -6.81 -5.73
CA ILE A 67 24.19 -6.05 -4.84
C ILE A 67 23.18 -6.99 -4.17
N PRO A 68 23.14 -7.09 -2.82
CA PRO A 68 22.07 -7.83 -2.15
C PRO A 68 20.74 -7.08 -2.29
N VAL A 69 19.72 -7.76 -2.82
CA VAL A 69 18.39 -7.19 -3.04
C VAL A 69 17.29 -8.07 -2.51
N SER A 70 16.24 -7.47 -1.99
CA SER A 70 15.01 -8.14 -1.58
C SER A 70 13.80 -7.32 -2.01
N PRO A 71 12.61 -7.93 -2.17
CA PRO A 71 11.40 -7.18 -2.46
C PRO A 71 11.08 -6.20 -1.34
N SER A 72 10.57 -5.04 -1.70
CA SER A 72 10.12 -4.02 -0.75
C SER A 72 8.78 -3.44 -1.20
N ALA A 73 8.00 -2.89 -0.26
CA ALA A 73 6.84 -2.10 -0.61
C ALA A 73 7.30 -0.89 -1.44
N HIS A 74 6.66 -0.67 -2.59
CA HIS A 74 7.06 0.37 -3.53
C HIS A 74 6.00 1.46 -3.67
N TYR A 75 4.75 1.08 -3.94
CA TYR A 75 3.64 2.00 -4.15
C TYR A 75 2.32 1.37 -3.71
N PHE A 76 1.47 2.15 -3.06
CA PHE A 76 0.17 1.71 -2.57
C PHE A 76 -0.94 2.05 -3.59
N MET A 77 -1.55 1.03 -4.19
CA MET A 77 -2.66 1.19 -5.13
C MET A 77 -3.99 1.07 -4.41
N GLY A 78 -4.39 2.11 -3.76
CA GLY A 78 -5.58 2.18 -2.91
C GLY A 78 -5.52 3.46 -2.10
N GLY A 79 -6.36 3.61 -1.10
CA GLY A 79 -6.32 4.78 -0.24
C GLY A 79 -7.69 5.43 -0.07
N VAL A 80 -7.71 6.72 0.19
CA VAL A 80 -8.92 7.51 0.31
C VAL A 80 -9.63 7.56 -1.04
N LYS A 81 -10.87 7.06 -1.11
CA LYS A 81 -11.64 7.12 -2.34
C LYS A 81 -11.93 8.58 -2.71
N THR A 82 -11.59 8.97 -3.93
CA THR A 82 -11.84 10.31 -4.48
C THR A 82 -12.58 10.24 -5.80
N ASP A 83 -13.15 11.37 -6.18
CA ASP A 83 -13.59 11.64 -7.54
C ASP A 83 -12.45 12.16 -8.44
N LEU A 84 -12.76 12.59 -9.66
CA LEU A 84 -11.77 13.12 -10.60
C LEU A 84 -11.17 14.47 -10.19
N ASN A 85 -11.77 15.15 -9.22
CA ASN A 85 -11.29 16.41 -8.65
C ASN A 85 -10.61 16.23 -7.29
N GLY A 86 -10.33 14.99 -6.91
CA GLY A 86 -9.68 14.67 -5.64
C GLY A 86 -10.59 14.83 -4.41
N ALA A 87 -11.89 15.11 -4.58
CA ALA A 87 -12.83 15.24 -3.49
C ALA A 87 -13.20 13.85 -2.92
N SER A 88 -13.14 13.70 -1.59
CA SER A 88 -13.60 12.51 -0.90
C SER A 88 -15.11 12.56 -0.63
N ASN A 89 -15.65 11.51 0.00
CA ASN A 89 -17.03 11.49 0.46
C ASN A 89 -17.25 12.31 1.76
N LEU A 90 -16.20 12.84 2.35
CA LEU A 90 -16.30 13.78 3.47
C LEU A 90 -16.23 15.21 2.91
N PRO A 91 -17.25 16.05 3.13
CA PRO A 91 -17.26 17.42 2.63
C PRO A 91 -16.02 18.20 3.11
N GLY A 92 -15.35 18.90 2.20
CA GLY A 92 -14.14 19.68 2.50
C GLY A 92 -12.85 18.86 2.59
N LEU A 93 -12.89 17.53 2.50
CA LEU A 93 -11.69 16.67 2.48
C LEU A 93 -11.33 16.27 1.05
N PHE A 94 -10.13 16.65 0.63
CA PHE A 94 -9.52 16.27 -0.65
C PHE A 94 -8.31 15.37 -0.43
N ALA A 95 -8.03 14.49 -1.38
CA ALA A 95 -6.83 13.66 -1.39
C ALA A 95 -6.32 13.49 -2.83
N ALA A 96 -4.99 13.49 -3.00
CA ALA A 96 -4.32 13.30 -4.29
C ALA A 96 -2.99 12.58 -4.11
N GLY A 97 -2.48 11.94 -5.16
CA GLY A 97 -1.27 11.12 -5.13
C GLY A 97 -1.46 9.79 -4.41
N GLU A 98 -0.40 9.22 -3.87
CA GLU A 98 -0.38 7.85 -3.33
C GLU A 98 -1.41 7.59 -2.22
N VAL A 99 -1.81 8.61 -1.46
CA VAL A 99 -2.83 8.50 -0.41
C VAL A 99 -4.25 8.33 -0.97
N ALA A 100 -4.47 8.70 -2.24
CA ALA A 100 -5.77 8.67 -2.88
C ALA A 100 -6.03 7.38 -3.68
N CYS A 101 -7.27 6.97 -3.73
CA CYS A 101 -7.75 5.93 -4.64
C CYS A 101 -8.56 6.55 -5.77
N SER A 102 -7.87 7.13 -6.74
CA SER A 102 -8.44 7.69 -7.97
C SER A 102 -8.95 6.61 -8.94
N GLY A 103 -8.47 5.36 -8.79
CA GLY A 103 -8.76 4.24 -9.68
C GLY A 103 -7.83 4.13 -10.90
N VAL A 104 -6.96 5.12 -11.14
CA VAL A 104 -6.11 5.17 -12.34
C VAL A 104 -5.11 4.02 -12.45
N HIS A 105 -4.68 3.46 -11.32
CA HIS A 105 -3.69 2.38 -11.29
C HIS A 105 -4.30 0.97 -11.36
N GLY A 106 -5.59 0.83 -11.13
CA GLY A 106 -6.24 -0.48 -11.09
C GLY A 106 -5.55 -1.42 -10.08
N ALA A 107 -5.28 -2.65 -10.49
CA ALA A 107 -4.68 -3.67 -9.64
C ALA A 107 -3.13 -3.72 -9.72
N ASN A 108 -2.52 -2.98 -10.64
CA ASN A 108 -1.06 -2.89 -10.78
C ASN A 108 -0.67 -1.60 -11.52
N ARG A 109 0.09 -0.75 -10.85
CA ARG A 109 0.51 0.54 -11.37
C ARG A 109 1.54 0.38 -12.51
N LEU A 110 1.35 1.11 -13.61
CA LEU A 110 2.38 1.27 -14.63
C LEU A 110 3.53 2.15 -14.12
N ALA A 111 4.74 1.86 -14.58
CA ALA A 111 5.93 2.62 -14.23
C ALA A 111 5.73 4.12 -14.50
N SER A 112 6.25 4.95 -13.59
CA SER A 112 6.21 6.43 -13.61
C SER A 112 4.84 7.09 -13.45
N ASN A 113 3.71 6.37 -13.54
CA ASN A 113 2.38 6.95 -13.47
C ASN A 113 2.03 7.54 -12.09
N SER A 114 2.74 7.15 -11.03
CA SER A 114 2.55 7.74 -9.70
C SER A 114 2.86 9.23 -9.64
N LEU A 115 3.91 9.67 -10.34
CA LEU A 115 4.27 11.09 -10.40
C LEU A 115 3.24 11.88 -11.20
N LEU A 116 2.78 11.33 -12.32
CA LEU A 116 1.73 11.94 -13.14
C LEU A 116 0.40 12.03 -12.39
N GLU A 117 0.03 10.99 -11.64
CA GLU A 117 -1.15 11.03 -10.77
C GLU A 117 -1.06 12.16 -9.74
N GLY A 118 0.07 12.25 -9.02
CA GLY A 118 0.29 13.30 -8.03
C GLY A 118 0.16 14.71 -8.61
N LEU A 119 0.74 14.95 -9.78
CA LEU A 119 0.68 16.24 -10.46
C LEU A 119 -0.74 16.58 -10.94
N VAL A 120 -1.37 15.68 -11.68
CA VAL A 120 -2.70 15.95 -12.30
C VAL A 120 -3.79 16.06 -11.24
N PHE A 121 -3.88 15.10 -10.33
CA PHE A 121 -4.93 15.12 -9.31
C PHE A 121 -4.63 16.11 -8.19
N GLY A 122 -3.36 16.43 -7.90
CA GLY A 122 -2.99 17.51 -6.99
C GLY A 122 -3.46 18.86 -7.53
N TYR A 123 -3.24 19.15 -8.80
CA TYR A 123 -3.73 20.36 -9.45
C TYR A 123 -5.26 20.44 -9.44
N ARG A 124 -5.96 19.37 -9.82
CA ARG A 124 -7.43 19.33 -9.82
C ARG A 124 -8.02 19.49 -8.41
N ALA A 125 -7.43 18.86 -7.42
CA ALA A 125 -7.86 18.98 -6.03
C ALA A 125 -7.69 20.42 -5.52
N ALA A 126 -6.57 21.07 -5.86
CA ALA A 126 -6.35 22.47 -5.49
C ALA A 126 -7.37 23.41 -6.14
N GLN A 127 -7.69 23.22 -7.43
CA GLN A 127 -8.73 24.01 -8.10
C GLN A 127 -10.11 23.81 -7.44
N ALA A 128 -10.51 22.57 -7.19
CA ALA A 128 -11.79 22.27 -6.58
C ALA A 128 -11.88 22.81 -5.14
N ALA A 129 -10.81 22.72 -4.36
CA ALA A 129 -10.75 23.31 -3.03
C ALA A 129 -10.84 24.83 -3.06
N SER A 130 -10.18 25.49 -4.01
CA SER A 130 -10.25 26.95 -4.21
C SER A 130 -11.67 27.39 -4.56
N MET A 131 -12.36 26.68 -5.45
CA MET A 131 -13.76 26.97 -5.79
C MET A 131 -14.69 26.83 -4.57
N LEU A 132 -14.46 25.81 -3.74
CA LEU A 132 -15.23 25.61 -2.51
C LEU A 132 -15.04 26.80 -1.53
N LEU A 133 -13.83 27.32 -1.43
CA LEU A 133 -13.50 28.50 -0.62
C LEU A 133 -14.23 29.75 -1.10
N THR A 134 -14.25 30.00 -2.43
CA THR A 134 -14.86 31.20 -3.01
C THR A 134 -16.37 31.18 -2.95
N THR A 135 -17.00 30.01 -3.01
CA THR A 135 -18.48 29.86 -2.93
C THR A 135 -19.00 29.87 -1.49
N GLY A 136 -18.14 29.90 -0.48
CA GLY A 136 -18.55 29.89 0.94
C GLY A 136 -19.30 28.63 1.38
N SER A 137 -19.31 27.58 0.54
CA SER A 137 -20.05 26.33 0.78
C SER A 137 -19.29 25.38 1.72
N PHE A 138 -18.59 25.92 2.73
CA PHE A 138 -17.95 25.08 3.74
C PHE A 138 -18.99 24.49 4.67
N PRO A 139 -19.01 23.17 4.87
CA PRO A 139 -19.76 22.61 5.98
C PRO A 139 -19.21 23.20 7.28
N ASN A 140 -20.09 23.60 8.17
CA ASN A 140 -19.72 24.14 9.49
C ASN A 140 -19.18 22.99 10.36
N LEU A 141 -17.92 22.59 10.14
CA LEU A 141 -17.26 21.47 10.84
C LEU A 141 -16.71 21.89 12.20
N LEU A 142 -16.83 23.17 12.58
CA LEU A 142 -16.15 23.70 13.77
C LEU A 142 -16.89 23.43 15.09
N GLU A 143 -18.10 22.89 15.07
CA GLU A 143 -18.87 22.62 16.30
C GLU A 143 -18.80 21.17 16.80
N GLU A 144 -18.16 20.24 16.11
CA GLU A 144 -18.08 18.87 16.59
C GLU A 144 -16.84 18.64 17.44
N ASN A 145 -17.12 18.29 18.67
CA ASN A 145 -16.22 17.84 19.73
C ASN A 145 -14.97 17.11 19.24
N PHE A 146 -13.83 17.79 19.25
CA PHE A 146 -12.54 17.11 19.18
C PHE A 146 -12.50 16.01 20.26
N PRO A 147 -12.04 14.79 19.92
CA PRO A 147 -12.00 13.70 20.88
C PRO A 147 -11.19 14.14 22.09
N ARG A 148 -11.85 14.16 23.27
CA ARG A 148 -11.20 14.46 24.54
C ARG A 148 -10.07 13.46 24.75
N LYS A 149 -8.94 13.95 25.31
CA LYS A 149 -7.81 13.08 25.66
C LYS A 149 -8.33 11.87 26.42
N PRO A 150 -7.96 10.66 26.04
CA PRO A 150 -8.43 9.46 26.73
C PRO A 150 -8.01 9.54 28.19
N HIS A 151 -8.99 9.34 29.10
CA HIS A 151 -8.75 9.20 30.53
C HIS A 151 -8.44 7.73 30.81
N GLY A 152 -7.33 7.43 31.49
CA GLY A 152 -6.96 6.09 31.88
C GLY A 152 -5.46 5.85 31.96
N ARG A 153 -5.08 4.64 32.41
CA ARG A 153 -3.67 4.22 32.47
C ARG A 153 -3.09 4.17 31.04
N ARG A 154 -2.11 4.99 30.77
CA ARG A 154 -1.47 5.07 29.45
C ARG A 154 -0.57 3.87 29.23
N MET A 155 -0.63 3.32 28.03
CA MET A 155 0.32 2.31 27.56
C MET A 155 1.73 2.89 27.54
N PRO A 156 2.77 2.18 28.04
CA PRO A 156 4.15 2.60 27.94
C PRO A 156 4.60 2.77 26.47
N THR A 157 5.43 3.75 26.18
CA THR A 157 5.95 4.00 24.81
C THR A 157 6.68 2.79 24.24
N GLN A 158 7.41 2.03 25.07
CA GLN A 158 8.07 0.79 24.65
C GLN A 158 7.10 -0.27 24.12
N ASP A 159 5.89 -0.38 24.68
CA ASP A 159 4.89 -1.32 24.20
C ASP A 159 4.24 -0.86 22.90
N VAL A 160 4.10 0.45 22.69
CA VAL A 160 3.71 1.03 21.41
C VAL A 160 4.73 0.66 20.32
N GLU A 161 6.03 0.81 20.59
CA GLU A 161 7.11 0.44 19.65
C GLU A 161 7.17 -1.08 19.39
N LYS A 162 6.93 -1.91 20.39
CA LYS A 162 6.81 -3.36 20.20
C LYS A 162 5.68 -3.70 19.23
N ILE A 163 4.51 -3.08 19.38
CA ILE A 163 3.38 -3.28 18.47
C ILE A 163 3.75 -2.82 17.06
N ARG A 164 4.34 -1.63 16.90
CA ARG A 164 4.78 -1.07 15.63
C ARG A 164 5.71 -2.02 14.86
N ASN A 165 6.73 -2.53 15.55
CA ASN A 165 7.69 -3.45 14.96
C ASN A 165 7.08 -4.83 14.67
N SER A 166 6.17 -5.31 15.51
CA SER A 166 5.46 -6.57 15.29
C SER A 166 4.49 -6.47 14.13
N LEU A 167 3.81 -5.33 13.96
CA LEU A 167 2.95 -5.07 12.81
C LEU A 167 3.75 -5.12 11.49
N ARG A 168 4.91 -4.47 11.44
CA ARG A 168 5.78 -4.52 10.25
C ARG A 168 6.13 -5.96 9.85
N ARG A 169 6.55 -6.77 10.84
CA ARG A 169 6.87 -8.18 10.62
C ARG A 169 5.65 -9.00 10.19
N LEU A 170 4.50 -8.76 10.82
CA LEU A 170 3.24 -9.43 10.48
C LEU A 170 2.82 -9.12 9.06
N MET A 171 2.80 -7.84 8.69
CA MET A 171 2.43 -7.39 7.34
C MET A 171 3.34 -8.00 6.28
N TRP A 172 4.66 -8.04 6.53
CA TRP A 172 5.61 -8.70 5.64
C TRP A 172 5.34 -10.20 5.49
N SER A 173 5.19 -10.90 6.61
CA SER A 173 5.15 -12.37 6.62
C SER A 173 3.79 -12.97 6.28
N LYS A 174 2.68 -12.26 6.58
CA LYS A 174 1.31 -12.79 6.44
C LYS A 174 0.47 -12.06 5.38
N VAL A 175 0.78 -10.80 5.09
CA VAL A 175 0.03 -9.95 4.17
C VAL A 175 0.88 -9.49 2.99
N GLY A 176 2.12 -10.00 2.88
CA GLY A 176 3.12 -9.63 1.87
C GLY A 176 2.79 -10.08 0.44
N LEU A 177 3.82 -10.56 -0.28
CA LEU A 177 3.75 -10.84 -1.72
C LEU A 177 2.90 -12.06 -2.07
N VAL A 178 2.96 -13.12 -1.26
CA VAL A 178 2.20 -14.36 -1.46
C VAL A 178 1.32 -14.59 -0.24
N ARG A 179 0.03 -14.68 -0.47
CA ARG A 179 -1.01 -14.68 0.57
C ARG A 179 -1.82 -15.97 0.52
N THR A 180 -2.29 -16.41 1.69
CA THR A 180 -3.31 -17.47 1.82
C THR A 180 -4.41 -17.00 2.76
N GLY A 181 -5.61 -17.58 2.66
CA GLY A 181 -6.71 -17.25 3.56
C GLY A 181 -6.34 -17.42 5.03
N ASP A 182 -5.68 -18.53 5.35
CA ASP A 182 -5.22 -18.82 6.71
C ASP A 182 -4.22 -17.76 7.23
N SER A 183 -3.22 -17.39 6.42
CA SER A 183 -2.25 -16.38 6.82
C SER A 183 -2.89 -15.00 7.01
N LEU A 184 -3.84 -14.64 6.14
CA LEU A 184 -4.56 -13.37 6.21
C LEU A 184 -5.50 -13.32 7.41
N GLN A 185 -6.21 -14.43 7.72
CA GLN A 185 -7.08 -14.50 8.91
C GLN A 185 -6.28 -14.31 10.20
N LYS A 186 -5.14 -15.02 10.34
CA LYS A 186 -4.24 -14.82 11.47
C LYS A 186 -3.73 -13.38 11.61
N ALA A 187 -3.48 -12.70 10.47
CA ALA A 187 -3.10 -11.30 10.48
C ALA A 187 -4.25 -10.40 10.96
N VAL A 188 -5.46 -10.60 10.45
CA VAL A 188 -6.65 -9.83 10.86
C VAL A 188 -6.89 -9.95 12.36
N ASP A 189 -6.87 -11.18 12.89
CA ASP A 189 -7.11 -11.44 14.32
C ASP A 189 -6.05 -10.75 15.19
N GLN A 190 -4.78 -10.85 14.81
CA GLN A 190 -3.68 -10.23 15.55
C GLN A 190 -3.74 -8.69 15.51
N ILE A 191 -4.06 -8.11 14.35
CA ILE A 191 -4.18 -6.66 14.18
C ILE A 191 -5.36 -6.14 15.02
N GLN A 192 -6.47 -6.87 15.06
CA GLN A 192 -7.63 -6.52 15.88
C GLN A 192 -7.28 -6.47 17.39
N GLN A 193 -6.51 -7.44 17.87
CA GLN A 193 -6.02 -7.42 19.26
C GLN A 193 -5.14 -6.20 19.55
N TRP A 194 -4.25 -5.82 18.61
CA TRP A 194 -3.44 -4.61 18.78
C TRP A 194 -4.27 -3.33 18.71
N SER A 195 -5.29 -3.28 17.87
CA SER A 195 -6.22 -2.15 17.79
C SER A 195 -6.90 -1.90 19.14
N GLN A 196 -7.36 -2.95 19.81
CA GLN A 196 -7.97 -2.86 21.15
C GLN A 196 -6.95 -2.36 22.20
N LYS A 197 -5.73 -2.91 22.19
CA LYS A 197 -4.68 -2.49 23.13
C LYS A 197 -4.27 -1.03 22.92
N LEU A 198 -4.22 -0.56 21.68
CA LEU A 198 -3.83 0.80 21.34
C LEU A 198 -4.88 1.86 21.66
N SER A 199 -6.08 1.49 22.10
CA SER A 199 -7.05 2.44 22.67
C SER A 199 -6.46 3.19 23.88
N ALA A 200 -5.55 2.53 24.64
CA ALA A 200 -4.81 3.11 25.76
C ALA A 200 -3.46 3.76 25.37
N ALA A 201 -3.13 3.83 24.08
CA ALA A 201 -1.86 4.43 23.62
C ALA A 201 -1.80 5.93 23.96
N PRO A 202 -0.61 6.47 24.28
CA PRO A 202 -0.44 7.89 24.59
C PRO A 202 -0.85 8.75 23.40
N PHE A 203 -1.45 9.90 23.68
CA PHE A 203 -1.81 10.90 22.67
C PHE A 203 -0.58 11.74 22.29
N ASN A 204 0.41 11.08 21.72
CA ASN A 204 1.64 11.66 21.19
C ASN A 204 1.91 11.10 19.79
N ARG A 205 2.90 11.65 19.10
CA ARG A 205 3.21 11.27 17.72
C ARG A 205 3.45 9.76 17.53
N PRO A 206 4.30 9.06 18.30
CA PRO A 206 4.49 7.61 18.14
C PRO A 206 3.22 6.81 18.39
N GLY A 207 2.42 7.17 19.39
CA GLY A 207 1.14 6.51 19.69
C GLY A 207 0.12 6.67 18.56
N LEU A 208 -0.03 7.90 18.05
CA LEU A 208 -0.96 8.20 16.95
C LEU A 208 -0.52 7.53 15.63
N GLU A 209 0.76 7.62 15.27
CA GLU A 209 1.29 6.95 14.09
C GLU A 209 1.08 5.44 14.15
N THR A 210 1.33 4.81 15.29
CA THR A 210 1.15 3.35 15.44
C THR A 210 -0.33 2.96 15.36
N ARG A 211 -1.24 3.76 15.95
CA ARG A 211 -2.69 3.55 15.79
C ARG A 211 -3.11 3.62 14.32
N ASN A 212 -2.65 4.65 13.60
CA ASN A 212 -2.94 4.79 12.16
C ASN A 212 -2.38 3.62 11.35
N MET A 213 -1.14 3.19 11.63
CA MET A 213 -0.55 2.02 10.98
C MET A 213 -1.37 0.75 11.22
N VAL A 214 -1.85 0.52 12.43
CA VAL A 214 -2.69 -0.64 12.77
C VAL A 214 -4.03 -0.55 12.03
N GLN A 215 -4.66 0.62 11.98
CA GLN A 215 -5.93 0.82 11.27
C GLN A 215 -5.79 0.58 9.77
N VAL A 216 -4.75 1.14 9.13
CA VAL A 216 -4.45 0.91 7.71
C VAL A 216 -4.11 -0.56 7.46
N GLY A 217 -3.29 -1.18 8.31
CA GLY A 217 -2.95 -2.60 8.23
C GLY A 217 -4.19 -3.50 8.32
N GLN A 218 -5.16 -3.15 9.16
CA GLN A 218 -6.44 -3.85 9.28
C GLN A 218 -7.24 -3.76 7.97
N CYS A 219 -7.38 -2.56 7.38
CA CYS A 219 -8.06 -2.38 6.11
C CYS A 219 -7.41 -3.21 4.98
N ILE A 220 -6.07 -3.20 4.91
CA ILE A 220 -5.33 -3.97 3.90
C ILE A 220 -5.54 -5.48 4.09
N ALA A 221 -5.37 -6.00 5.31
CA ALA A 221 -5.48 -7.42 5.60
C ALA A 221 -6.90 -7.96 5.35
N GLN A 222 -7.93 -7.22 5.79
CA GLN A 222 -9.33 -7.56 5.57
C GLN A 222 -9.71 -7.51 4.07
N ALA A 223 -9.27 -6.47 3.34
CA ALA A 223 -9.51 -6.37 1.90
C ALA A 223 -8.84 -7.52 1.13
N ALA A 224 -7.63 -7.91 1.53
CA ALA A 224 -6.90 -9.03 0.93
C ALA A 224 -7.56 -10.39 1.26
N LEU A 225 -8.06 -10.56 2.48
CA LEU A 225 -8.79 -11.77 2.90
C LEU A 225 -10.11 -11.91 2.13
N TRP A 226 -10.88 -10.83 2.05
CA TRP A 226 -12.15 -10.79 1.34
C TRP A 226 -11.99 -11.11 -0.14
N ARG A 227 -10.90 -10.66 -0.78
CA ARG A 227 -10.65 -10.90 -2.20
C ARG A 227 -10.05 -12.28 -2.45
N ALA A 228 -10.91 -13.25 -2.69
CA ALA A 228 -10.53 -14.65 -2.98
C ALA A 228 -10.23 -14.86 -4.47
N ASN A 229 -9.31 -14.07 -5.04
CA ASN A 229 -8.75 -14.23 -6.38
C ASN A 229 -7.38 -13.55 -6.47
N SER A 230 -6.64 -13.81 -7.56
CA SER A 230 -5.38 -13.14 -7.87
C SER A 230 -5.56 -12.18 -9.04
N VAL A 231 -5.10 -10.92 -8.86
CA VAL A 231 -5.14 -9.87 -9.89
C VAL A 231 -4.07 -8.82 -9.64
N GLY A 232 -3.23 -8.54 -10.64
CA GLY A 232 -2.14 -7.58 -10.52
C GLY A 232 -1.18 -7.91 -9.37
N ALA A 233 -0.94 -6.94 -8.49
CA ALA A 233 -0.07 -7.11 -7.31
C ALA A 233 -0.72 -7.96 -6.19
N HIS A 234 -2.03 -8.13 -6.20
CA HIS A 234 -2.71 -9.01 -5.25
C HIS A 234 -2.62 -10.47 -5.69
N TYR A 235 -1.84 -11.26 -4.98
CA TYR A 235 -1.65 -12.68 -5.26
C TYR A 235 -2.06 -13.55 -4.06
N ARG A 236 -3.01 -14.45 -4.32
CA ARG A 236 -3.51 -15.48 -3.40
C ARG A 236 -3.07 -16.85 -3.89
N ASP A 237 -2.23 -17.53 -3.13
CA ASP A 237 -1.71 -18.85 -3.49
C ASP A 237 -2.81 -19.91 -3.47
N ASP A 238 -3.80 -19.74 -2.61
CA ASP A 238 -5.02 -20.56 -2.54
C ASP A 238 -6.05 -20.19 -3.63
N PHE A 239 -5.88 -19.09 -4.36
CA PHE A 239 -6.71 -18.65 -5.48
C PHE A 239 -5.84 -18.07 -6.62
N PRO A 240 -4.89 -18.85 -7.20
CA PRO A 240 -3.88 -18.30 -8.12
C PRO A 240 -4.46 -17.79 -9.43
N PHE A 241 -5.56 -18.35 -9.91
CA PHE A 241 -6.19 -17.98 -11.18
C PHE A 241 -7.71 -17.98 -11.07
N TYR A 242 -8.32 -16.81 -11.29
CA TYR A 242 -9.77 -16.71 -11.45
C TYR A 242 -10.14 -15.65 -12.48
N LYS A 243 -10.75 -16.08 -13.59
CA LYS A 243 -11.17 -15.20 -14.71
C LYS A 243 -12.66 -14.79 -14.66
N GLY A 244 -13.34 -14.94 -13.53
CA GLY A 244 -14.77 -14.65 -13.43
C GLY A 244 -15.12 -13.18 -13.28
N LEU A 245 -16.29 -12.77 -13.83
CA LEU A 245 -16.84 -11.41 -13.69
C LEU A 245 -17.14 -11.04 -12.23
N LYS A 246 -17.32 -12.01 -11.35
CA LYS A 246 -17.61 -11.83 -9.91
C LYS A 246 -16.63 -10.88 -9.22
N TRP A 247 -15.36 -10.83 -9.67
CA TRP A 247 -14.31 -10.03 -9.05
C TRP A 247 -14.03 -8.69 -9.74
N LYS A 248 -14.88 -8.27 -10.69
CA LYS A 248 -14.84 -6.90 -11.24
C LYS A 248 -15.49 -5.89 -10.29
N ILE A 249 -15.11 -5.95 -9.02
CA ILE A 249 -15.62 -5.12 -7.93
C ILE A 249 -14.44 -4.60 -7.10
N HIS A 250 -14.67 -3.48 -6.40
CA HIS A 250 -13.71 -2.89 -5.47
C HIS A 250 -14.13 -3.19 -4.03
N SER A 251 -13.16 -3.53 -3.17
CA SER A 251 -13.37 -3.52 -1.73
C SER A 251 -13.40 -2.08 -1.23
N ARG A 252 -14.29 -1.79 -0.29
CA ARG A 252 -14.37 -0.49 0.40
C ARG A 252 -14.40 -0.75 1.89
N CYS A 253 -13.58 -0.01 2.63
CA CYS A 253 -13.64 0.06 4.08
C CYS A 253 -14.30 1.39 4.45
N GLN A 254 -15.42 1.35 5.13
CA GLN A 254 -16.09 2.53 5.67
C GLN A 254 -16.19 2.36 7.17
N GLN A 255 -15.79 3.39 7.92
CA GLN A 255 -15.96 3.40 9.35
C GLN A 255 -17.42 3.71 9.65
N GLU A 256 -18.21 2.65 9.87
CA GLU A 256 -19.39 2.74 10.74
C GLU A 256 -18.92 2.30 12.11
N VAL A 257 -19.50 2.80 13.17
CA VAL A 257 -19.18 2.34 14.53
C VAL A 257 -20.08 1.14 14.84
N PRO A 258 -19.58 -0.12 14.75
CA PRO A 258 -18.23 -0.60 14.41
C PRO A 258 -17.93 -0.67 12.90
N ALA A 259 -16.64 -0.65 12.53
CA ALA A 259 -16.19 -0.73 11.12
C ALA A 259 -16.71 -1.99 10.43
N LYS A 260 -17.56 -1.84 9.42
CA LYS A 260 -18.05 -2.93 8.57
C LYS A 260 -17.39 -2.86 7.20
N PHE A 261 -17.01 -4.03 6.66
CA PHE A 261 -16.60 -4.15 5.27
C PHE A 261 -17.84 -4.13 4.37
N ALA A 262 -17.97 -3.10 3.56
CA ALA A 262 -18.99 -3.04 2.53
C ALA A 262 -18.38 -3.36 1.16
N ALA A 263 -18.92 -4.40 0.48
CA ALA A 263 -18.64 -4.65 -0.92
C ALA A 263 -19.48 -3.67 -1.76
N GLY A 264 -18.83 -2.65 -2.30
CA GLY A 264 -19.50 -1.75 -3.24
C GLY A 264 -19.51 -2.37 -4.63
N ILE A 265 -20.65 -2.92 -5.07
CA ILE A 265 -20.87 -3.28 -6.47
C ILE A 265 -21.07 -1.96 -7.22
N THR A 266 -20.02 -1.45 -7.88
CA THR A 266 -20.22 -0.44 -8.92
C THR A 266 -20.74 -1.17 -10.15
N LYS A 267 -22.05 -1.25 -10.31
CA LYS A 267 -22.63 -1.51 -11.63
C LYS A 267 -22.19 -0.34 -12.51
N ASN A 268 -21.23 -0.60 -13.39
CA ASN A 268 -20.92 0.29 -14.49
C ASN A 268 -22.14 0.23 -15.42
N THR A 269 -23.15 1.05 -15.17
CA THR A 269 -24.19 1.35 -16.13
C THR A 269 -23.54 2.21 -17.20
N ARG A 270 -22.86 1.57 -18.17
CA ARG A 270 -22.72 2.16 -19.49
C ARG A 270 -24.15 2.26 -20.04
N LYS A 271 -24.79 3.41 -19.87
CA LYS A 271 -25.85 3.82 -20.79
C LYS A 271 -25.18 3.95 -22.15
N THR A 272 -25.36 2.96 -22.97
CA THR A 272 -25.20 3.09 -24.41
C THR A 272 -26.20 4.16 -24.85
N ALA A 273 -25.72 5.35 -25.12
CA ALA A 273 -26.45 6.32 -25.93
C ALA A 273 -26.49 5.70 -27.35
N ARG A 274 -27.59 5.06 -27.68
CA ARG A 274 -28.04 4.87 -29.07
C ARG A 274 -28.91 6.07 -29.38
N SER A 275 -28.45 6.90 -30.24
CA SER A 275 -29.15 7.59 -31.33
C SER A 275 -28.14 8.45 -32.09
#